data_a7878e80481be0acf631cf58ba29c198
#
_entry.id   a7878e80481be0acf631cf58ba29c198
#
_cell.length_a   1.000
_cell.length_b   1.000
_cell.length_c   1.000
_cell.angle_alpha   90.00
_cell.angle_beta   90.00
_cell.angle_gamma   90.00
#
_symmetry.space_group_name_H-M   'P 1'
#
loop_
_entity.id
_entity.type
_entity.pdbx_description
1 polymer ?
#
loop_
_entity_poly.entity_id
_entity_poly.type
_entity_poly.pdbx_seq_one_letter_code
_entity_poly.pdbx_strand_id
1 'polypeptide(L)'
;MSKTIKAVIFDKDGTLFDFRQSWGAWTHSLLDVLGGDRAHLAKVLGFDAENTDFAPDSPVIAMTTPEIAAILHPHLPSGSLPDLIALMSTQAEQAPMVPAVDLPRVLGDLVARGQTLGLATNDTEVPARRHLSDAGVIDLFSFVSGCDSGWGGKPAAGQLLAFAAQTGLPAGQIAMVGDSLHDLEAGRR
;
A
#
# COMPACT_ATOMS: atom_id res chain seq x y z
N MET A 1 1.79 -6.80 -33.33
CA MET A 1 0.61 -7.47 -32.71
C MET A 1 0.37 -6.81 -31.36
N SER A 2 -0.83 -6.29 -31.11
CA SER A 2 -1.19 -5.77 -29.79
C SER A 2 -1.12 -6.91 -28.77
N LYS A 3 -0.33 -6.74 -27.72
CA LYS A 3 -0.26 -7.73 -26.63
C LYS A 3 -1.54 -7.61 -25.82
N THR A 4 -2.37 -8.64 -25.78
CA THR A 4 -3.56 -8.66 -24.93
C THR A 4 -3.14 -8.81 -23.47
N ILE A 5 -3.56 -7.89 -22.61
CA ILE A 5 -3.35 -7.96 -21.17
C ILE A 5 -4.22 -9.09 -20.59
N LYS A 6 -3.60 -10.02 -19.87
CA LYS A 6 -4.25 -11.19 -19.24
C LYS A 6 -4.28 -11.12 -17.73
N ALA A 7 -3.44 -10.28 -17.14
CA ALA A 7 -3.43 -10.06 -15.70
C ALA A 7 -3.22 -8.58 -15.38
N VAL A 8 -3.73 -8.16 -14.25
CA VAL A 8 -3.56 -6.80 -13.72
C VAL A 8 -3.07 -6.92 -12.29
N ILE A 9 -1.97 -6.23 -11.98
CA ILE A 9 -1.49 -6.06 -10.62
C ILE A 9 -1.73 -4.61 -10.19
N PHE A 10 -2.42 -4.45 -9.07
CA PHE A 10 -2.82 -3.15 -8.56
C PHE A 10 -1.90 -2.71 -7.41
N ASP A 11 -1.65 -1.43 -7.32
CA ASP A 11 -1.35 -0.80 -6.05
C ASP A 11 -2.62 -0.72 -5.19
N LYS A 12 -2.41 -0.50 -3.88
CA LYS A 12 -3.49 -0.41 -2.89
C LYS A 12 -3.91 1.04 -2.66
N ASP A 13 -2.99 1.85 -2.16
CA ASP A 13 -3.24 3.16 -1.58
C ASP A 13 -3.14 4.26 -2.64
N GLY A 14 -4.20 5.04 -2.83
CA GLY A 14 -4.34 5.98 -3.96
C GLY A 14 -4.87 5.33 -5.23
N THR A 15 -5.04 4.01 -5.26
CA THR A 15 -5.53 3.25 -6.43
C THR A 15 -6.84 2.52 -6.13
N LEU A 16 -6.82 1.53 -5.25
CA LEU A 16 -8.04 0.82 -4.81
C LEU A 16 -8.76 1.57 -3.69
N PHE A 17 -8.00 2.25 -2.83
CA PHE A 17 -8.53 3.03 -1.71
C PHE A 17 -8.07 4.48 -1.82
N ASP A 18 -8.95 5.41 -1.44
CA ASP A 18 -8.62 6.82 -1.34
C ASP A 18 -7.55 7.01 -0.26
N PHE A 19 -6.37 7.47 -0.68
CA PHE A 19 -5.21 7.61 0.19
C PHE A 19 -5.48 8.61 1.32
N ARG A 20 -5.96 9.80 0.99
CA ARG A 20 -6.08 10.91 1.95
C ARG A 20 -7.12 10.62 3.02
N GLN A 21 -8.27 10.10 2.62
CA GLN A 21 -9.35 9.76 3.55
C GLN A 21 -8.96 8.60 4.46
N SER A 22 -8.30 7.57 3.91
CA SER A 22 -7.90 6.38 4.66
C SER A 22 -6.73 6.67 5.62
N TRP A 23 -5.64 7.17 5.08
CA TRP A 23 -4.40 7.33 5.84
C TRP A 23 -4.35 8.60 6.69
N GLY A 24 -5.17 9.60 6.39
CA GLY A 24 -5.32 10.77 7.26
C GLY A 24 -5.85 10.39 8.65
N ALA A 25 -6.92 9.61 8.72
CA ALA A 25 -7.48 9.12 9.98
C ALA A 25 -6.49 8.18 10.72
N TRP A 26 -5.82 7.29 9.99
CA TRP A 26 -4.77 6.43 10.55
C TRP A 26 -3.62 7.24 11.15
N THR A 27 -3.12 8.28 10.47
CA THR A 27 -2.01 9.11 10.95
C THR A 27 -2.38 9.83 12.24
N HIS A 28 -3.60 10.34 12.38
CA HIS A 28 -4.08 10.88 13.66
C HIS A 28 -3.98 9.85 14.78
N SER A 29 -4.51 8.63 14.56
CA SER A 29 -4.49 7.54 15.54
C SER A 29 -3.06 7.11 15.88
N LEU A 30 -2.18 7.02 14.89
CA LEU A 30 -0.77 6.68 15.10
C LEU A 30 -0.08 7.74 15.98
N LEU A 31 -0.25 9.03 15.68
CA LEU A 31 0.33 10.11 16.46
C LEU A 31 -0.13 10.12 17.92
N ASP A 32 -1.38 9.69 18.18
CA ASP A 32 -1.93 9.62 19.54
C ASP A 32 -1.31 8.48 20.37
N VAL A 33 -0.90 7.37 19.73
CA VAL A 33 -0.30 6.22 20.41
C VAL A 33 1.22 6.26 20.51
N LEU A 34 1.90 7.01 19.65
CA LEU A 34 3.37 7.09 19.63
C LEU A 34 3.94 7.81 20.87
N GLY A 35 3.19 8.74 21.45
CA GLY A 35 3.68 9.61 22.52
C GLY A 35 4.67 10.66 22.02
N GLY A 36 5.23 11.46 22.96
CA GLY A 36 6.16 12.53 22.63
C GLY A 36 5.48 13.79 22.07
N ASP A 37 6.20 14.57 21.28
CA ASP A 37 5.70 15.81 20.68
C ASP A 37 4.91 15.51 19.41
N ARG A 38 3.60 15.45 19.52
CA ARG A 38 2.66 15.16 18.43
C ARG A 38 2.83 16.13 17.24
N ALA A 39 3.03 17.43 17.51
CA ALA A 39 3.18 18.42 16.45
C ALA A 39 4.50 18.25 15.70
N HIS A 40 5.58 17.91 16.42
CA HIS A 40 6.87 17.58 15.80
C HIS A 40 6.79 16.31 14.95
N LEU A 41 6.17 15.25 15.47
CA LEU A 41 6.00 13.98 14.72
C LEU A 41 5.14 14.15 13.47
N ALA A 42 4.06 14.94 13.54
CA ALA A 42 3.25 15.29 12.37
C ALA A 42 4.10 15.99 11.29
N LYS A 43 4.94 16.95 11.70
CA LYS A 43 5.88 17.63 10.79
C LYS A 43 6.90 16.67 10.17
N VAL A 44 7.43 15.74 10.94
CA VAL A 44 8.35 14.70 10.44
C VAL A 44 7.70 13.85 9.36
N LEU A 45 6.41 13.53 9.52
CA LEU A 45 5.61 12.79 8.53
C LEU A 45 5.11 13.66 7.36
N GLY A 46 5.34 14.98 7.37
CA GLY A 46 4.74 15.87 6.39
C GLY A 46 3.21 15.87 6.46
N PHE A 47 2.64 15.72 7.67
CA PHE A 47 1.21 15.63 7.89
C PHE A 47 0.65 16.94 8.46
N ASP A 48 -0.31 17.52 7.76
CA ASP A 48 -1.11 18.65 8.24
C ASP A 48 -2.29 18.13 9.07
N ALA A 49 -2.12 18.15 10.40
CA ALA A 49 -3.11 17.62 11.32
C ALA A 49 -4.40 18.48 11.40
N GLU A 50 -4.38 19.74 10.99
CA GLU A 50 -5.57 20.61 11.00
C GLU A 50 -6.48 20.30 9.81
N ASN A 51 -5.87 20.09 8.63
CA ASN A 51 -6.60 19.80 7.40
C ASN A 51 -6.71 18.29 7.09
N THR A 52 -6.08 17.45 7.90
CA THR A 52 -6.00 15.98 7.67
C THR A 52 -5.44 15.67 6.29
N ASP A 53 -4.33 16.28 5.93
CA ASP A 53 -3.72 16.21 4.62
C ASP A 53 -2.20 15.96 4.68
N PHE A 54 -1.61 15.56 3.57
CA PHE A 54 -0.19 15.25 3.45
C PHE A 54 0.50 16.20 2.49
N ALA A 55 1.70 16.64 2.87
CA ALA A 55 2.59 17.35 1.96
C ALA A 55 2.94 16.44 0.75
N PRO A 56 3.18 17.02 -0.43
CA PRO A 56 3.48 16.23 -1.64
C PRO A 56 4.71 15.31 -1.51
N ASP A 57 5.63 15.64 -0.61
CA ASP A 57 6.86 14.90 -0.29
C ASP A 57 6.76 14.08 1.01
N SER A 58 5.56 13.91 1.55
CA SER A 58 5.34 13.10 2.76
C SER A 58 5.86 11.68 2.57
N PRO A 59 6.66 11.15 3.52
CA PRO A 59 7.13 9.76 3.46
C PRO A 59 5.97 8.73 3.49
N VAL A 60 4.82 9.11 4.04
CA VAL A 60 3.65 8.22 4.14
C VAL A 60 3.07 7.88 2.75
N ILE A 61 3.29 8.74 1.73
CA ILE A 61 2.68 8.57 0.41
C ILE A 61 3.24 7.35 -0.34
N ALA A 62 4.56 7.10 -0.24
CA ALA A 62 5.19 6.12 -1.13
C ALA A 62 6.22 5.19 -0.47
N MET A 63 6.68 5.52 0.75
CA MET A 63 7.66 4.69 1.46
C MET A 63 7.02 3.45 2.08
N THR A 64 7.85 2.46 2.34
CA THR A 64 7.45 1.25 3.07
C THR A 64 7.29 1.53 4.56
N THR A 65 6.47 0.72 5.26
CA THR A 65 6.30 0.83 6.71
C THR A 65 7.64 0.83 7.49
N PRO A 66 8.63 -0.04 7.18
CA PRO A 66 9.95 0.04 7.82
C PRO A 66 10.71 1.35 7.57
N GLU A 67 10.62 1.94 6.37
CA GLU A 67 11.27 3.21 6.06
C GLU A 67 10.63 4.37 6.82
N ILE A 68 9.30 4.42 6.89
CA ILE A 68 8.58 5.42 7.68
C ILE A 68 8.92 5.28 9.17
N ALA A 69 8.96 4.04 9.68
CA ALA A 69 9.36 3.76 11.06
C ALA A 69 10.81 4.22 11.35
N ALA A 70 11.73 4.02 10.42
CA ALA A 70 13.12 4.47 10.57
C ALA A 70 13.24 6.01 10.62
N ILE A 71 12.38 6.73 9.90
CA ILE A 71 12.28 8.20 9.96
C ILE A 71 11.72 8.67 11.31
N LEU A 72 10.68 8.02 11.83
CA LEU A 72 10.03 8.39 13.09
C LEU A 72 10.85 8.02 14.32
N HIS A 73 11.51 6.87 14.32
CA HIS A 73 12.15 6.27 15.49
C HIS A 73 13.12 7.21 16.23
N PRO A 74 13.99 8.02 15.56
CA PRO A 74 14.88 8.96 16.24
C PRO A 74 14.17 10.08 17.02
N HIS A 75 12.89 10.31 16.76
CA HIS A 75 12.08 11.36 17.36
C HIS A 75 11.18 10.86 18.51
N LEU A 76 11.23 9.55 18.81
CA LEU A 76 10.44 8.94 19.87
C LEU A 76 11.21 8.87 21.20
N PRO A 77 10.54 8.98 22.35
CA PRO A 77 11.19 8.98 23.65
C PRO A 77 11.77 7.63 24.05
N SER A 78 11.26 6.52 23.50
CA SER A 78 11.68 5.15 23.82
C SER A 78 11.12 4.15 22.82
N GLY A 79 11.56 2.89 22.92
CA GLY A 79 11.13 1.78 22.07
C GLY A 79 12.22 1.35 21.09
N SER A 80 12.07 0.16 20.51
CA SER A 80 12.95 -0.33 19.45
C SER A 80 12.33 -0.11 18.08
N LEU A 81 13.15 -0.03 17.03
CA LEU A 81 12.65 0.07 15.66
C LEU A 81 11.75 -1.12 15.27
N PRO A 82 12.07 -2.39 15.60
CA PRO A 82 11.15 -3.50 15.35
C PRO A 82 9.80 -3.36 16.05
N ASP A 83 9.76 -2.88 17.30
CA ASP A 83 8.50 -2.66 18.03
C ASP A 83 7.66 -1.57 17.37
N LEU A 84 8.30 -0.51 16.88
CA LEU A 84 7.62 0.56 16.14
C LEU A 84 7.02 0.04 14.84
N ILE A 85 7.77 -0.75 14.06
CA ILE A 85 7.26 -1.38 12.83
C ILE A 85 6.03 -2.26 13.14
N ALA A 86 6.11 -3.08 14.18
CA ALA A 86 4.99 -3.94 14.60
C ALA A 86 3.78 -3.12 15.03
N LEU A 87 3.98 -2.05 15.81
CA LEU A 87 2.93 -1.12 16.21
C LEU A 87 2.26 -0.48 14.99
N MET A 88 3.05 0.06 14.06
CA MET A 88 2.54 0.71 12.86
C MET A 88 1.73 -0.27 11.99
N SER A 89 2.22 -1.50 11.81
CA SER A 89 1.48 -2.54 11.07
C SER A 89 0.16 -2.90 11.76
N THR A 90 0.15 -3.03 13.10
CA THR A 90 -1.07 -3.31 13.87
C THR A 90 -2.08 -2.17 13.76
N GLN A 91 -1.62 -0.92 13.81
CA GLN A 91 -2.48 0.25 13.63
C GLN A 91 -3.00 0.34 12.19
N ALA A 92 -2.15 0.02 11.20
CA ALA A 92 -2.53 0.00 9.79
C ALA A 92 -3.62 -1.04 9.50
N GLU A 93 -3.57 -2.22 10.12
CA GLU A 93 -4.59 -3.27 9.98
C GLU A 93 -6.00 -2.80 10.38
N GLN A 94 -6.08 -1.82 11.27
CA GLN A 94 -7.33 -1.24 11.78
C GLN A 94 -7.71 0.07 11.07
N ALA A 95 -6.94 0.50 10.08
CA ALA A 95 -7.20 1.75 9.36
C ALA A 95 -8.57 1.70 8.65
N PRO A 96 -9.40 2.74 8.77
CA PRO A 96 -10.68 2.81 8.08
C PRO A 96 -10.45 3.09 6.59
N MET A 97 -10.39 2.05 5.78
CA MET A 97 -10.13 2.20 4.35
C MET A 97 -11.38 2.66 3.59
N VAL A 98 -11.23 3.72 2.82
CA VAL A 98 -12.29 4.27 1.97
C VAL A 98 -12.06 3.82 0.53
N PRO A 99 -12.93 2.99 -0.07
CA PRO A 99 -12.78 2.56 -1.46
C PRO A 99 -12.80 3.76 -2.42
N ALA A 100 -11.85 3.82 -3.36
CA ALA A 100 -11.80 4.87 -4.39
C ALA A 100 -12.93 4.74 -5.42
N VAL A 101 -13.42 3.51 -5.62
CA VAL A 101 -14.49 3.16 -6.56
C VAL A 101 -15.32 2.00 -5.99
N ASP A 102 -16.38 1.60 -6.68
CA ASP A 102 -17.09 0.33 -6.39
C ASP A 102 -16.19 -0.87 -6.73
N LEU A 103 -15.37 -1.26 -5.77
CA LEU A 103 -14.34 -2.32 -5.94
C LEU A 103 -14.95 -3.66 -6.36
N PRO A 104 -16.02 -4.19 -5.71
CA PRO A 104 -16.62 -5.46 -6.13
C PRO A 104 -17.05 -5.44 -7.58
N ARG A 105 -17.65 -4.38 -8.05
CA ARG A 105 -18.09 -4.24 -9.45
C ARG A 105 -16.90 -4.15 -10.41
N VAL A 106 -15.97 -3.24 -10.15
CA VAL A 106 -14.84 -3.00 -11.09
C VAL A 106 -13.92 -4.22 -11.18
N LEU A 107 -13.55 -4.80 -10.04
CA LEU A 107 -12.66 -5.97 -10.00
C LEU A 107 -13.38 -7.22 -10.50
N GLY A 108 -14.67 -7.40 -10.18
CA GLY A 108 -15.50 -8.48 -10.68
C GLY A 108 -15.64 -8.46 -12.20
N ASP A 109 -15.79 -7.28 -12.81
CA ASP A 109 -15.83 -7.12 -14.27
C ASP A 109 -14.49 -7.54 -14.95
N LEU A 110 -13.36 -7.28 -14.30
CA LEU A 110 -12.05 -7.70 -14.80
C LEU A 110 -11.90 -9.23 -14.75
N VAL A 111 -12.29 -9.85 -13.64
CA VAL A 111 -12.29 -11.32 -13.49
C VAL A 111 -13.24 -11.96 -14.49
N ALA A 112 -14.43 -11.41 -14.68
CA ALA A 112 -15.41 -11.93 -15.67
C ALA A 112 -14.90 -11.86 -17.11
N ARG A 113 -13.95 -10.96 -17.40
CA ARG A 113 -13.24 -10.88 -18.70
C ARG A 113 -12.04 -11.84 -18.78
N GLY A 114 -11.84 -12.69 -17.77
CA GLY A 114 -10.74 -13.66 -17.72
C GLY A 114 -9.38 -13.08 -17.29
N GLN A 115 -9.35 -11.92 -16.67
CA GLN A 115 -8.10 -11.35 -16.16
C GLN A 115 -7.80 -11.89 -14.77
N THR A 116 -6.53 -12.19 -14.51
CA THR A 116 -6.02 -12.57 -13.18
C THR A 116 -5.61 -11.32 -12.43
N LEU A 117 -6.02 -11.18 -11.16
CA LEU A 117 -5.72 -10.01 -10.36
C LEU A 117 -4.65 -10.27 -9.32
N GLY A 118 -3.75 -9.29 -9.13
CA GLY A 118 -2.74 -9.23 -8.09
C GLY A 118 -2.74 -7.89 -7.37
N LEU A 119 -2.22 -7.88 -6.15
CA LEU A 119 -1.92 -6.66 -5.38
C LEU A 119 -0.42 -6.60 -5.07
N ALA A 120 0.18 -5.41 -5.25
CA ALA A 120 1.55 -5.09 -4.84
C ALA A 120 1.55 -3.73 -4.12
N THR A 121 1.84 -3.74 -2.83
CA THR A 121 1.81 -2.53 -1.99
C THR A 121 3.12 -2.32 -1.23
N ASN A 122 3.42 -1.07 -0.88
CA ASN A 122 4.50 -0.71 0.06
C ASN A 122 4.06 -0.76 1.53
N ASP A 123 2.78 -0.99 1.80
CA ASP A 123 2.29 -1.43 3.10
C ASP A 123 2.70 -2.89 3.38
N THR A 124 2.54 -3.37 4.62
CA THR A 124 2.78 -4.77 4.97
C THR A 124 1.61 -5.68 4.51
N GLU A 125 1.88 -6.96 4.32
CA GLU A 125 0.92 -7.90 3.73
C GLU A 125 -0.33 -8.12 4.59
N VAL A 126 -0.17 -8.21 5.93
CA VAL A 126 -1.30 -8.47 6.83
C VAL A 126 -2.36 -7.38 6.77
N PRO A 127 -2.05 -6.08 6.95
CA PRO A 127 -2.99 -4.99 6.71
C PRO A 127 -3.60 -5.02 5.31
N ALA A 128 -2.79 -5.26 4.28
CA ALA A 128 -3.29 -5.28 2.89
C ALA A 128 -4.38 -6.35 2.68
N ARG A 129 -4.18 -7.55 3.20
CA ARG A 129 -5.17 -8.63 3.16
C ARG A 129 -6.42 -8.29 3.96
N ARG A 130 -6.26 -7.68 5.14
CA ARG A 130 -7.37 -7.25 5.97
C ARG A 130 -8.24 -6.22 5.25
N HIS A 131 -7.63 -5.21 4.66
CA HIS A 131 -8.34 -4.16 3.91
C HIS A 131 -9.12 -4.71 2.72
N LEU A 132 -8.53 -5.64 1.95
CA LEU A 132 -9.24 -6.31 0.85
C LEU A 132 -10.40 -7.19 1.35
N SER A 133 -10.21 -7.85 2.50
CA SER A 133 -11.26 -8.68 3.13
C SER A 133 -12.44 -7.83 3.61
N ASP A 134 -12.16 -6.72 4.29
CA ASP A 134 -13.19 -5.79 4.78
C ASP A 134 -13.95 -5.12 3.62
N ALA A 135 -13.28 -4.90 2.48
CA ALA A 135 -13.92 -4.44 1.24
C ALA A 135 -14.67 -5.56 0.49
N GLY A 136 -14.62 -6.81 0.95
CA GLY A 136 -15.30 -7.96 0.33
C GLY A 136 -14.72 -8.39 -1.01
N VAL A 137 -13.44 -8.10 -1.29
CA VAL A 137 -12.81 -8.36 -2.60
C VAL A 137 -11.58 -9.26 -2.55
N ILE A 138 -11.16 -9.73 -1.38
CA ILE A 138 -9.94 -10.53 -1.21
C ILE A 138 -9.92 -11.78 -2.11
N ASP A 139 -11.06 -12.45 -2.26
CA ASP A 139 -11.19 -13.68 -3.04
C ASP A 139 -11.03 -13.47 -4.57
N LEU A 140 -11.05 -12.22 -5.04
CA LEU A 140 -10.79 -11.87 -6.44
C LEU A 140 -9.29 -11.83 -6.76
N PHE A 141 -8.43 -11.76 -5.74
CA PHE A 141 -6.99 -11.67 -5.91
C PHE A 141 -6.31 -13.03 -5.79
N SER A 142 -5.60 -13.45 -6.83
CA SER A 142 -4.77 -14.65 -6.80
C SER A 142 -3.41 -14.43 -6.14
N PHE A 143 -3.00 -13.16 -5.98
CA PHE A 143 -1.72 -12.75 -5.41
C PHE A 143 -1.90 -11.48 -4.59
N VAL A 144 -1.34 -11.46 -3.38
CA VAL A 144 -1.26 -10.28 -2.52
C VAL A 144 0.15 -10.22 -1.95
N SER A 145 0.83 -9.11 -2.14
CA SER A 145 2.20 -8.89 -1.65
C SER A 145 2.33 -7.53 -1.00
N GLY A 146 2.84 -7.51 0.22
CA GLY A 146 3.33 -6.34 0.92
C GLY A 146 4.84 -6.17 0.77
N CYS A 147 5.40 -5.10 1.33
CA CYS A 147 6.84 -4.86 1.33
C CYS A 147 7.63 -5.91 2.13
N ASP A 148 6.97 -6.60 3.05
CA ASP A 148 7.49 -7.65 3.93
C ASP A 148 7.33 -9.07 3.38
N SER A 149 6.70 -9.26 2.20
CA SER A 149 6.49 -10.57 1.58
C SER A 149 7.74 -11.21 0.97
N GLY A 150 8.93 -10.61 1.17
CA GLY A 150 10.21 -11.17 0.71
C GLY A 150 10.64 -10.73 -0.70
N TRP A 151 9.84 -9.90 -1.39
CA TRP A 151 10.11 -9.42 -2.74
C TRP A 151 10.61 -7.97 -2.80
N GLY A 152 10.71 -7.30 -1.63
CA GLY A 152 11.00 -5.88 -1.50
C GLY A 152 9.84 -4.98 -1.88
N GLY A 153 9.99 -3.67 -1.60
CA GLY A 153 9.00 -2.66 -1.94
C GLY A 153 9.22 -2.02 -3.32
N LYS A 154 8.17 -1.43 -3.89
CA LYS A 154 8.26 -0.56 -5.07
C LYS A 154 9.14 0.66 -4.75
N PRO A 155 10.01 1.14 -5.65
CA PRO A 155 10.03 0.94 -7.10
C PRO A 155 10.81 -0.29 -7.58
N ALA A 156 11.22 -1.22 -6.71
CA ALA A 156 11.77 -2.50 -7.17
C ALA A 156 10.68 -3.35 -7.83
N ALA A 157 11.04 -4.13 -8.87
CA ALA A 157 10.08 -4.95 -9.61
C ALA A 157 9.76 -6.29 -8.94
N GLY A 158 10.35 -6.60 -7.77
CA GLY A 158 10.30 -7.93 -7.17
C GLY A 158 8.89 -8.49 -6.99
N GLN A 159 7.95 -7.70 -6.46
CA GLN A 159 6.55 -8.11 -6.28
C GLN A 159 5.87 -8.41 -7.64
N LEU A 160 6.12 -7.61 -8.68
CA LEU A 160 5.56 -7.79 -10.01
C LEU A 160 6.12 -9.03 -10.70
N LEU A 161 7.42 -9.27 -10.55
CA LEU A 161 8.08 -10.48 -11.08
C LEU A 161 7.60 -11.74 -10.36
N ALA A 162 7.35 -11.67 -9.04
CA ALA A 162 6.76 -12.78 -8.30
C ALA A 162 5.34 -13.12 -8.79
N PHE A 163 4.53 -12.09 -9.05
CA PHE A 163 3.20 -12.28 -9.66
C PHE A 163 3.27 -12.89 -11.05
N ALA A 164 4.20 -12.43 -11.90
CA ALA A 164 4.43 -13.00 -13.22
C ALA A 164 4.83 -14.50 -13.14
N ALA A 165 5.74 -14.83 -12.21
CA ALA A 165 6.16 -16.20 -11.97
C ALA A 165 5.00 -17.09 -11.48
N GLN A 166 4.18 -16.60 -10.53
CA GLN A 166 3.04 -17.35 -10.01
C GLN A 166 1.97 -17.61 -11.08
N THR A 167 1.70 -16.62 -11.94
CA THR A 167 0.69 -16.76 -13.01
C THR A 167 1.20 -17.51 -14.24
N GLY A 168 2.51 -17.65 -14.40
CA GLY A 168 3.15 -18.17 -15.59
C GLY A 168 2.99 -17.28 -16.83
N LEU A 169 2.57 -16.03 -16.64
CA LEU A 169 2.35 -15.09 -17.74
C LEU A 169 3.63 -14.30 -18.06
N PRO A 170 3.92 -14.05 -19.35
CA PRO A 170 4.97 -13.12 -19.72
C PRO A 170 4.68 -11.71 -19.18
N ALA A 171 5.70 -11.00 -18.68
CA ALA A 171 5.56 -9.65 -18.13
C ALA A 171 4.79 -8.70 -19.06
N GLY A 172 4.98 -8.80 -20.38
CA GLY A 172 4.27 -7.98 -21.36
C GLY A 172 2.77 -8.28 -21.51
N GLN A 173 2.21 -9.24 -20.75
CA GLN A 173 0.77 -9.51 -20.66
C GLN A 173 0.20 -9.12 -19.29
N ILE A 174 1.01 -8.52 -18.43
CA ILE A 174 0.62 -8.03 -17.11
C ILE A 174 0.66 -6.50 -17.14
N ALA A 175 -0.40 -5.87 -16.67
CA ALA A 175 -0.44 -4.42 -16.48
C ALA A 175 -0.26 -4.09 -15.00
N MET A 176 0.61 -3.12 -14.68
CA MET A 176 0.63 -2.47 -13.37
C MET A 176 -0.31 -1.26 -13.40
N VAL A 177 -1.15 -1.16 -12.41
CA VAL A 177 -2.06 -0.02 -12.17
C VAL A 177 -1.74 0.57 -10.81
N GLY A 178 -1.38 1.83 -10.78
CA GLY A 178 -1.00 2.58 -9.59
C GLY A 178 -1.00 4.08 -9.85
N ASP A 179 -0.91 4.88 -8.81
CA ASP A 179 -0.99 6.34 -8.86
C ASP A 179 0.36 7.04 -8.65
N SER A 180 1.40 6.28 -8.28
CA SER A 180 2.72 6.81 -7.93
C SER A 180 3.79 6.57 -9.01
N LEU A 181 4.89 7.33 -8.94
CA LEU A 181 6.08 7.06 -9.76
C LEU A 181 6.72 5.70 -9.43
N HIS A 182 6.62 5.23 -8.19
CA HIS A 182 7.11 3.92 -7.76
C HIS A 182 6.42 2.77 -8.52
N ASP A 183 5.12 2.91 -8.80
CA ASP A 183 4.34 1.94 -9.58
C ASP A 183 4.78 1.90 -11.04
N LEU A 184 4.95 3.09 -11.62
CA LEU A 184 5.41 3.21 -13.01
C LEU A 184 6.82 2.66 -13.20
N GLU A 185 7.73 2.93 -12.25
CA GLU A 185 9.09 2.41 -12.30
C GLU A 185 9.12 0.89 -12.12
N ALA A 186 8.39 0.36 -11.13
CA ALA A 186 8.27 -1.09 -10.94
C ALA A 186 7.70 -1.79 -12.18
N GLY A 187 6.68 -1.20 -12.80
CA GLY A 187 6.06 -1.76 -14.02
C GLY A 187 6.93 -1.68 -15.27
N ARG A 188 7.91 -0.77 -15.33
CA ARG A 188 8.84 -0.63 -16.45
C ARG A 188 10.06 -1.56 -16.37
N ARG A 189 10.42 -2.02 -15.19
CA ARG A 189 11.55 -2.92 -14.92
C ARG A 189 11.18 -4.38 -15.16
#